data_dc0e1671a55931799fbb16cdeba1954f
#
_entry.id   dc0e1671a55931799fbb16cdeba1954f
#
_cell.length_a   1.000
_cell.length_b   1.000
_cell.length_c   1.000
_cell.angle_alpha   90.00
_cell.angle_beta   90.00
_cell.angle_gamma   90.00
#
_symmetry.space_group_name_H-M   'P 1'
#
loop_
_entity.id
_entity.type
_entity.pdbx_description
1 polymer ?
#
loop_
_entity_poly.entity_id
_entity_poly.type
_entity_poly.pdbx_seq_one_letter_code
_entity_poly.pdbx_strand_id
1 'polypeptide(L)'
;MTDLQCPATILVVRHGESEGNLGRRLTSAAPGEPLTERGRGQVAAVAERLRAHKIAHVYASPLLRAQQTGELLAAAFGVGLGTLDGVREVSMGRHEGSEADEDWAQVDTTFLRWFDGDLPAGIDGGETGDAVVARMRQALHEVADTHRGETVVVVSHGGAMRLALPRCASDVVDHLAREHPIPNCGVAELSVDSHAWTLVRWPGDPDRAPHPGDLIDLVGRAAEHWLQASADGAAIAADIHGVPCASFDIDAPWATQAALTGRADLPAPDELGAVLDWLAARRPGSWQVRVRDEQRGGLAGAGLVPALELGVWITDRRPYLRTPDGVDIGDAADAAEFVSVFGDDLAPLLTGQIGRPGRAFLILREQGRAVACARVTQTGGTAYVSAVTVLPERRGRGLGRLMSAAATSYAVRQAGLAWLHCADSMAPLYEQLGYRRLTTHVDFKPA
;
A
#
# COMPACT_ATOMS: atom_id res chain seq x y z
N MET A 1 -27.33 18.62 -11.44
CA MET A 1 -25.90 18.59 -11.83
C MET A 1 -25.50 17.14 -11.73
N THR A 2 -25.30 16.50 -12.86
CA THR A 2 -24.87 15.11 -12.94
C THR A 2 -23.42 15.04 -12.43
N ASP A 3 -23.18 14.14 -11.49
CA ASP A 3 -21.88 13.89 -10.83
C ASP A 3 -20.88 13.24 -11.81
N LEU A 4 -20.47 14.00 -12.81
CA LEU A 4 -19.52 13.56 -13.86
C LEU A 4 -18.08 13.40 -13.33
N GLN A 5 -17.84 13.65 -12.04
CA GLN A 5 -16.52 13.63 -11.41
C GLN A 5 -16.34 12.53 -10.35
N CYS A 6 -17.38 11.75 -10.04
CA CYS A 6 -17.22 10.66 -9.07
C CYS A 6 -16.64 9.42 -9.75
N PRO A 7 -15.50 8.88 -9.25
CA PRO A 7 -14.94 7.64 -9.77
C PRO A 7 -15.89 6.46 -9.52
N ALA A 8 -15.92 5.50 -10.44
CA ALA A 8 -16.52 4.19 -10.20
C ALA A 8 -15.57 3.33 -9.37
N THR A 9 -16.11 2.55 -8.44
CA THR A 9 -15.36 1.50 -7.75
C THR A 9 -15.64 0.16 -8.41
N ILE A 10 -14.62 -0.47 -8.97
CA ILE A 10 -14.74 -1.79 -9.61
C ILE A 10 -14.03 -2.83 -8.76
N LEU A 11 -14.78 -3.78 -8.23
CA LEU A 11 -14.28 -4.94 -7.51
C LEU A 11 -14.10 -6.09 -8.50
N VAL A 12 -12.87 -6.31 -8.98
CA VAL A 12 -12.57 -7.40 -9.93
C VAL A 12 -12.28 -8.66 -9.15
N VAL A 13 -13.12 -9.68 -9.32
CA VAL A 13 -13.08 -10.95 -8.59
C VAL A 13 -12.61 -12.06 -9.51
N ARG A 14 -11.58 -12.82 -9.13
CA ARG A 14 -11.27 -14.07 -9.79
C ARG A 14 -12.39 -15.07 -9.48
N HIS A 15 -12.87 -15.82 -10.49
CA HIS A 15 -13.88 -16.87 -10.30
C HIS A 15 -13.51 -17.83 -9.16
N GLY A 16 -14.49 -18.48 -8.55
CA GLY A 16 -14.30 -19.55 -7.57
C GLY A 16 -13.58 -20.76 -8.18
N GLU A 17 -13.07 -21.66 -7.33
CA GLU A 17 -12.40 -22.88 -7.81
C GLU A 17 -13.30 -23.65 -8.78
N SER A 18 -12.75 -24.05 -9.92
CA SER A 18 -13.42 -24.84 -10.96
C SER A 18 -12.79 -26.22 -11.11
N GLU A 19 -13.49 -27.13 -11.77
CA GLU A 19 -12.97 -28.48 -12.06
C GLU A 19 -11.66 -28.42 -12.86
N GLY A 20 -11.49 -27.43 -13.75
CA GLY A 20 -10.24 -27.19 -14.48
C GLY A 20 -9.08 -26.80 -13.58
N ASN A 21 -9.33 -26.15 -12.42
CA ASN A 21 -8.26 -25.82 -11.47
C ASN A 21 -7.74 -27.08 -10.76
N LEU A 22 -8.58 -28.07 -10.51
CA LEU A 22 -8.17 -29.34 -9.88
C LEU A 22 -7.26 -30.16 -10.81
N GLY A 23 -7.60 -30.20 -12.10
CA GLY A 23 -6.84 -30.95 -13.10
C GLY A 23 -5.59 -30.28 -13.64
N ARG A 24 -5.22 -29.06 -13.16
CA ARG A 24 -4.15 -28.24 -13.76
C ARG A 24 -4.28 -28.13 -15.27
N ARG A 25 -5.49 -28.01 -15.80
CA ARG A 25 -5.75 -27.90 -17.21
C ARG A 25 -5.72 -26.45 -17.66
N LEU A 26 -5.03 -26.15 -18.77
CA LEU A 26 -5.05 -24.85 -19.42
C LEU A 26 -6.40 -24.66 -20.12
N THR A 27 -7.29 -23.84 -19.55
CA THR A 27 -8.64 -23.64 -20.10
C THR A 27 -9.00 -22.17 -20.19
N SER A 28 -9.23 -21.71 -21.41
CA SER A 28 -9.60 -20.33 -21.74
C SER A 28 -10.78 -20.23 -22.70
N ALA A 29 -11.16 -21.34 -23.36
CA ALA A 29 -12.26 -21.37 -24.30
C ALA A 29 -13.61 -21.57 -23.58
N ALA A 30 -14.68 -20.97 -24.13
CA ALA A 30 -16.04 -21.18 -23.67
C ALA A 30 -16.54 -22.59 -24.12
N PRO A 31 -17.41 -23.26 -23.34
CA PRO A 31 -17.98 -22.78 -22.08
C PRO A 31 -17.03 -22.88 -20.88
N GLY A 32 -15.95 -23.69 -20.95
CA GLY A 32 -15.07 -24.04 -19.84
C GLY A 32 -15.75 -24.92 -18.77
N GLU A 33 -15.04 -25.20 -17.69
CA GLU A 33 -15.49 -26.08 -16.62
C GLU A 33 -16.32 -25.33 -15.56
N PRO A 34 -17.23 -26.06 -14.87
CA PRO A 34 -18.06 -25.51 -13.79
C PRO A 34 -17.25 -25.30 -12.50
N LEU A 35 -17.86 -24.57 -11.56
CA LEU A 35 -17.36 -24.47 -10.19
C LEU A 35 -17.45 -25.81 -9.46
N THR A 36 -16.40 -26.08 -8.65
CA THR A 36 -16.47 -27.14 -7.65
C THR A 36 -17.40 -26.75 -6.49
N GLU A 37 -17.76 -27.70 -5.64
CA GLU A 37 -18.50 -27.41 -4.40
C GLU A 37 -17.71 -26.45 -3.50
N ARG A 38 -16.39 -26.65 -3.38
CA ARG A 38 -15.49 -25.74 -2.68
C ARG A 38 -15.50 -24.34 -3.30
N GLY A 39 -15.50 -24.26 -4.63
CA GLY A 39 -15.61 -22.99 -5.34
C GLY A 39 -16.88 -22.22 -5.02
N ARG A 40 -18.03 -22.91 -4.91
CA ARG A 40 -19.30 -22.30 -4.48
C ARG A 40 -19.21 -21.76 -3.04
N GLY A 41 -18.59 -22.51 -2.13
CA GLY A 41 -18.31 -22.06 -0.76
C GLY A 41 -17.40 -20.82 -0.71
N GLN A 42 -16.38 -20.77 -1.56
CA GLN A 42 -15.51 -19.58 -1.71
C GLN A 42 -16.30 -18.35 -2.16
N VAL A 43 -17.23 -18.50 -3.12
CA VAL A 43 -18.09 -17.40 -3.58
C VAL A 43 -19.00 -16.90 -2.46
N ALA A 44 -19.58 -17.78 -1.66
CA ALA A 44 -20.39 -17.39 -0.51
C ALA A 44 -19.58 -16.57 0.51
N ALA A 45 -18.33 -16.97 0.76
CA ALA A 45 -17.43 -16.22 1.65
C ALA A 45 -17.07 -14.83 1.10
N VAL A 46 -16.86 -14.70 -0.22
CA VAL A 46 -16.65 -13.40 -0.87
C VAL A 46 -17.90 -12.52 -0.77
N ALA A 47 -19.08 -13.07 -1.04
CA ALA A 47 -20.34 -12.34 -0.91
C ALA A 47 -20.49 -11.73 0.48
N GLU A 48 -20.17 -12.49 1.54
CA GLU A 48 -20.22 -12.00 2.91
C GLU A 48 -19.21 -10.87 3.17
N ARG A 49 -17.97 -11.01 2.70
CA ARG A 49 -16.93 -9.96 2.82
C ARG A 49 -17.31 -8.66 2.11
N LEU A 50 -17.97 -8.77 0.97
CA LEU A 50 -18.37 -7.61 0.16
C LEU A 50 -19.71 -7.01 0.58
N ARG A 51 -20.39 -7.56 1.57
CA ARG A 51 -21.72 -7.12 2.03
C ARG A 51 -21.76 -5.66 2.50
N ALA A 52 -20.64 -5.14 2.99
CA ALA A 52 -20.52 -3.74 3.40
C ALA A 52 -20.52 -2.76 2.21
N HIS A 53 -20.25 -3.24 0.99
CA HIS A 53 -20.32 -2.42 -0.23
C HIS A 53 -21.75 -2.41 -0.76
N LYS A 54 -22.23 -1.22 -1.12
CA LYS A 54 -23.49 -1.09 -1.85
C LYS A 54 -23.26 -1.43 -3.32
N ILE A 55 -23.31 -2.73 -3.66
CA ILE A 55 -23.10 -3.19 -5.03
C ILE A 55 -24.30 -2.80 -5.90
N ALA A 56 -24.03 -2.12 -7.03
CA ALA A 56 -25.03 -1.68 -7.99
C ALA A 56 -25.32 -2.75 -9.07
N HIS A 57 -24.28 -3.48 -9.51
CA HIS A 57 -24.40 -4.49 -10.56
C HIS A 57 -23.27 -5.49 -10.49
N VAL A 58 -23.48 -6.69 -11.09
CA VAL A 58 -22.44 -7.71 -11.28
C VAL A 58 -22.26 -7.95 -12.77
N TYR A 59 -21.03 -7.98 -13.24
CA TYR A 59 -20.63 -8.43 -14.57
C TYR A 59 -19.77 -9.68 -14.47
N ALA A 60 -19.84 -10.55 -15.46
CA ALA A 60 -19.00 -11.75 -15.50
C ALA A 60 -18.49 -12.05 -16.92
N SER A 61 -17.28 -12.59 -17.00
CA SER A 61 -16.75 -13.23 -18.19
C SER A 61 -17.73 -14.30 -18.72
N PRO A 62 -17.78 -14.57 -20.04
CA PRO A 62 -18.68 -15.58 -20.62
C PRO A 62 -18.35 -17.03 -20.21
N LEU A 63 -17.19 -17.31 -19.61
CA LEU A 63 -16.81 -18.66 -19.21
C LEU A 63 -17.65 -19.16 -18.02
N LEU A 64 -18.06 -20.43 -18.08
CA LEU A 64 -19.05 -21.03 -17.17
C LEU A 64 -18.71 -20.81 -15.68
N ARG A 65 -17.46 -21.01 -15.27
CA ARG A 65 -17.00 -20.78 -13.88
C ARG A 65 -17.17 -19.33 -13.44
N ALA A 66 -17.00 -18.38 -14.35
CA ALA A 66 -17.17 -16.95 -14.07
C ALA A 66 -18.67 -16.59 -14.03
N GLN A 67 -19.47 -17.14 -14.95
CA GLN A 67 -20.93 -16.94 -14.95
C GLN A 67 -21.53 -17.48 -13.65
N GLN A 68 -21.21 -18.71 -13.25
CA GLN A 68 -21.70 -19.28 -11.99
C GLN A 68 -21.25 -18.49 -10.76
N THR A 69 -20.03 -17.95 -10.77
CA THR A 69 -19.56 -17.04 -9.72
C THR A 69 -20.40 -15.76 -9.70
N GLY A 70 -20.63 -15.15 -10.87
CA GLY A 70 -21.43 -13.96 -11.04
C GLY A 70 -22.89 -14.15 -10.63
N GLU A 71 -23.51 -15.26 -11.00
CA GLU A 71 -24.88 -15.63 -10.61
C GLU A 71 -25.04 -15.68 -9.08
N LEU A 72 -24.12 -16.37 -8.41
CA LEU A 72 -24.14 -16.47 -6.94
C LEU A 72 -23.95 -15.12 -6.26
N LEU A 73 -23.03 -14.27 -6.77
CA LEU A 73 -22.82 -12.92 -6.23
C LEU A 73 -24.01 -12.00 -6.51
N ALA A 74 -24.55 -12.01 -7.73
CA ALA A 74 -25.72 -11.21 -8.10
C ALA A 74 -26.93 -11.55 -7.24
N ALA A 75 -27.17 -12.85 -7.02
CA ALA A 75 -28.22 -13.34 -6.12
C ALA A 75 -28.00 -12.88 -4.67
N ALA A 76 -26.77 -12.95 -4.17
CA ALA A 76 -26.44 -12.54 -2.79
C ALA A 76 -26.62 -11.04 -2.55
N PHE A 77 -26.38 -10.20 -3.55
CA PHE A 77 -26.55 -8.73 -3.47
C PHE A 77 -27.92 -8.25 -3.94
N GLY A 78 -28.74 -9.10 -4.57
CA GLY A 78 -30.06 -8.73 -5.09
C GLY A 78 -29.98 -7.79 -6.31
N VAL A 79 -28.94 -7.95 -7.16
CA VAL A 79 -28.69 -7.08 -8.33
C VAL A 79 -28.66 -7.88 -9.63
N GLY A 80 -28.62 -7.17 -10.78
CA GLY A 80 -28.53 -7.79 -12.10
C GLY A 80 -27.16 -8.38 -12.39
N LEU A 81 -27.13 -9.37 -13.31
CA LEU A 81 -25.92 -9.94 -13.88
C LEU A 81 -25.83 -9.60 -15.37
N GLY A 82 -24.70 -9.02 -15.79
CA GLY A 82 -24.35 -8.80 -17.19
C GLY A 82 -23.16 -9.68 -17.62
N THR A 83 -23.11 -10.04 -18.91
CA THR A 83 -21.94 -10.72 -19.49
C THR A 83 -20.99 -9.70 -20.12
N LEU A 84 -19.68 -9.84 -19.84
CA LEU A 84 -18.64 -8.91 -20.29
C LEU A 84 -17.50 -9.70 -20.95
N ASP A 85 -17.46 -9.73 -22.30
CA ASP A 85 -16.48 -10.54 -23.05
C ASP A 85 -15.04 -10.08 -22.82
N GLY A 86 -14.80 -8.77 -22.73
CA GLY A 86 -13.46 -8.22 -22.58
C GLY A 86 -12.69 -8.67 -21.32
N VAL A 87 -13.38 -9.27 -20.32
CA VAL A 87 -12.75 -9.77 -19.08
C VAL A 87 -12.54 -11.29 -19.06
N ARG A 88 -12.63 -11.98 -20.21
CA ARG A 88 -12.35 -13.41 -20.32
C ARG A 88 -10.88 -13.73 -20.01
N GLU A 89 -10.60 -15.03 -19.79
CA GLU A 89 -9.22 -15.49 -19.57
C GLU A 89 -8.36 -15.26 -20.82
N VAL A 90 -7.04 -15.21 -20.62
CA VAL A 90 -6.05 -15.18 -21.70
C VAL A 90 -6.23 -16.42 -22.56
N SER A 91 -6.32 -16.22 -23.89
CA SER A 91 -6.44 -17.35 -24.81
C SER A 91 -5.16 -18.19 -24.83
N MET A 92 -5.29 -19.47 -24.50
CA MET A 92 -4.17 -20.43 -24.46
C MET A 92 -3.78 -20.97 -25.84
N GLY A 93 -4.50 -20.55 -26.90
CA GLY A 93 -4.17 -20.92 -28.27
C GLY A 93 -4.06 -22.43 -28.47
N ARG A 94 -2.93 -22.90 -29.02
CA ARG A 94 -2.68 -24.34 -29.23
C ARG A 94 -2.55 -25.16 -27.95
N HIS A 95 -2.34 -24.51 -26.80
CA HIS A 95 -2.21 -25.16 -25.49
C HIS A 95 -3.57 -25.38 -24.81
N GLU A 96 -4.67 -24.97 -25.45
CA GLU A 96 -6.02 -25.14 -24.88
C GLU A 96 -6.30 -26.61 -24.56
N GLY A 97 -6.75 -26.87 -23.33
CA GLY A 97 -7.07 -28.20 -22.82
C GLY A 97 -5.85 -29.03 -22.37
N SER A 98 -4.63 -28.55 -22.53
CA SER A 98 -3.42 -29.28 -22.16
C SER A 98 -3.23 -29.36 -20.63
N GLU A 99 -2.71 -30.52 -20.19
CA GLU A 99 -2.25 -30.79 -18.84
C GLU A 99 -0.72 -31.04 -18.80
N ALA A 100 -0.04 -30.99 -19.97
CA ALA A 100 1.37 -31.27 -20.10
C ALA A 100 2.25 -30.18 -19.46
N ASP A 101 3.27 -30.61 -18.70
CA ASP A 101 4.19 -29.68 -18.02
C ASP A 101 4.96 -28.79 -19.03
N GLU A 102 5.26 -29.29 -20.22
CA GLU A 102 5.92 -28.53 -21.27
C GLU A 102 5.07 -27.37 -21.78
N ASP A 103 3.75 -27.57 -21.93
CA ASP A 103 2.82 -26.53 -22.36
C ASP A 103 2.66 -25.47 -21.27
N TRP A 104 2.53 -25.90 -20.01
CA TRP A 104 2.53 -25.00 -18.86
C TRP A 104 3.82 -24.15 -18.81
N ALA A 105 4.99 -24.75 -18.99
CA ALA A 105 6.26 -24.04 -18.99
C ALA A 105 6.36 -23.00 -20.12
N GLN A 106 5.80 -23.29 -21.32
CA GLN A 106 5.77 -22.34 -22.42
C GLN A 106 4.84 -21.16 -22.14
N VAL A 107 3.65 -21.43 -21.60
CA VAL A 107 2.70 -20.37 -21.16
C VAL A 107 3.31 -19.52 -20.06
N ASP A 108 3.89 -20.12 -19.02
CA ASP A 108 4.53 -19.40 -17.92
C ASP A 108 5.70 -18.55 -18.42
N THR A 109 6.51 -19.05 -19.37
CA THR A 109 7.58 -18.27 -20.01
C THR A 109 7.02 -17.03 -20.71
N THR A 110 5.89 -17.16 -21.40
CA THR A 110 5.24 -16.02 -22.05
C THR A 110 4.72 -15.01 -21.04
N PHE A 111 4.11 -15.46 -19.94
CA PHE A 111 3.70 -14.57 -18.86
C PHE A 111 4.89 -13.84 -18.21
N LEU A 112 6.02 -14.53 -18.00
CA LEU A 112 7.23 -13.88 -17.48
C LEU A 112 7.73 -12.78 -18.44
N ARG A 113 7.74 -13.02 -19.75
CA ARG A 113 8.06 -11.99 -20.76
C ARG A 113 7.14 -10.80 -20.64
N TRP A 114 5.84 -11.01 -20.50
CA TRP A 114 4.88 -9.93 -20.32
C TRP A 114 5.14 -9.14 -19.03
N PHE A 115 5.47 -9.81 -17.92
CA PHE A 115 5.83 -9.14 -16.68
C PHE A 115 7.15 -8.37 -16.79
N ASP A 116 8.04 -8.76 -17.69
CA ASP A 116 9.27 -8.01 -18.03
C ASP A 116 9.03 -6.88 -19.06
N GLY A 117 7.77 -6.68 -19.49
CA GLY A 117 7.37 -5.59 -20.40
C GLY A 117 7.31 -5.96 -21.88
N ASP A 118 7.64 -7.20 -22.27
CA ASP A 118 7.55 -7.68 -23.65
C ASP A 118 6.10 -8.09 -23.99
N LEU A 119 5.20 -7.10 -24.01
CA LEU A 119 3.78 -7.29 -24.28
C LEU A 119 3.47 -7.75 -25.72
N PRO A 120 4.26 -7.41 -26.76
CA PRO A 120 4.08 -7.98 -28.10
C PRO A 120 4.28 -9.50 -28.17
N ALA A 121 4.97 -10.11 -27.19
CA ALA A 121 5.04 -11.56 -27.11
C ALA A 121 3.64 -12.17 -27.08
N GLY A 122 3.44 -13.32 -27.69
CA GLY A 122 2.15 -14.01 -27.74
C GLY A 122 2.26 -15.48 -27.39
N ILE A 123 1.15 -16.03 -26.91
CA ILE A 123 0.94 -17.48 -26.85
C ILE A 123 0.65 -17.98 -28.25
N ASP A 124 1.28 -19.04 -28.66
CA ASP A 124 1.13 -19.58 -30.04
C ASP A 124 -0.34 -19.93 -30.34
N GLY A 125 -0.91 -19.27 -31.35
CA GLY A 125 -2.34 -19.37 -31.71
C GLY A 125 -3.28 -18.70 -30.66
N GLY A 126 -2.73 -18.06 -29.62
CA GLY A 126 -3.46 -17.35 -28.57
C GLY A 126 -3.35 -15.84 -28.69
N GLU A 127 -3.38 -15.17 -27.54
CA GLU A 127 -3.32 -13.71 -27.46
C GLU A 127 -1.89 -13.20 -27.19
N THR A 128 -1.63 -11.94 -27.58
CA THR A 128 -0.49 -11.16 -27.09
C THR A 128 -0.85 -10.44 -25.80
N GLY A 129 0.16 -10.04 -25.00
CA GLY A 129 -0.05 -9.27 -23.78
C GLY A 129 -0.76 -7.94 -24.03
N ASP A 130 -0.39 -7.23 -25.11
CA ASP A 130 -1.05 -5.97 -25.53
C ASP A 130 -2.54 -6.16 -25.80
N ALA A 131 -2.91 -7.24 -26.49
CA ALA A 131 -4.31 -7.52 -26.79
C ALA A 131 -5.14 -7.76 -25.53
N VAL A 132 -4.60 -8.52 -24.57
CA VAL A 132 -5.25 -8.78 -23.28
C VAL A 132 -5.43 -7.49 -22.48
N VAL A 133 -4.38 -6.67 -22.37
CA VAL A 133 -4.44 -5.39 -21.65
C VAL A 133 -5.46 -4.44 -22.30
N ALA A 134 -5.43 -4.34 -23.64
CA ALA A 134 -6.33 -3.44 -24.36
C ALA A 134 -7.81 -3.80 -24.18
N ARG A 135 -8.19 -5.10 -24.37
CA ARG A 135 -9.59 -5.51 -24.22
C ARG A 135 -10.10 -5.38 -22.79
N MET A 136 -9.24 -5.72 -21.82
CA MET A 136 -9.59 -5.63 -20.41
C MET A 136 -9.79 -4.17 -19.97
N ARG A 137 -8.88 -3.29 -20.40
CA ARG A 137 -8.99 -1.85 -20.16
C ARG A 137 -10.26 -1.27 -20.76
N GLN A 138 -10.55 -1.60 -22.01
CA GLN A 138 -11.77 -1.13 -22.69
C GLN A 138 -13.02 -1.58 -21.93
N ALA A 139 -13.13 -2.86 -21.61
CA ALA A 139 -14.29 -3.40 -20.91
C ALA A 139 -14.52 -2.77 -19.53
N LEU A 140 -13.46 -2.61 -18.74
CA LEU A 140 -13.57 -1.99 -17.42
C LEU A 140 -13.86 -0.48 -17.52
N HIS A 141 -13.40 0.19 -18.57
CA HIS A 141 -13.72 1.60 -18.82
C HIS A 141 -15.21 1.78 -19.13
N GLU A 142 -15.77 0.94 -19.99
CA GLU A 142 -17.20 0.94 -20.33
C GLU A 142 -18.07 0.72 -19.09
N VAL A 143 -17.66 -0.21 -18.20
CA VAL A 143 -18.33 -0.41 -16.91
C VAL A 143 -18.24 0.84 -16.03
N ALA A 144 -17.05 1.43 -15.91
CA ALA A 144 -16.86 2.64 -15.10
C ALA A 144 -17.70 3.83 -15.60
N ASP A 145 -17.79 4.01 -16.91
CA ASP A 145 -18.58 5.07 -17.52
C ASP A 145 -20.09 4.89 -17.27
N THR A 146 -20.54 3.63 -17.23
CA THR A 146 -21.96 3.30 -16.94
C THR A 146 -22.30 3.48 -15.45
N HIS A 147 -21.33 3.26 -14.55
CA HIS A 147 -21.53 3.17 -13.11
C HIS A 147 -20.74 4.23 -12.32
N ARG A 148 -20.75 5.47 -12.81
CA ARG A 148 -20.07 6.59 -12.15
C ARG A 148 -20.61 6.84 -10.74
N GLY A 149 -19.69 6.87 -9.76
CA GLY A 149 -20.03 7.01 -8.35
C GLY A 149 -20.63 5.77 -7.68
N GLU A 150 -20.70 4.65 -8.40
CA GLU A 150 -21.21 3.39 -7.90
C GLU A 150 -20.10 2.36 -7.67
N THR A 151 -20.43 1.32 -6.93
CA THR A 151 -19.57 0.13 -6.76
C THR A 151 -20.16 -1.04 -7.53
N VAL A 152 -19.36 -1.66 -8.39
CA VAL A 152 -19.75 -2.82 -9.18
C VAL A 152 -18.77 -3.98 -9.00
N VAL A 153 -19.25 -5.20 -9.20
CA VAL A 153 -18.42 -6.41 -9.21
C VAL A 153 -18.21 -6.86 -10.65
N VAL A 154 -16.97 -7.20 -11.00
CA VAL A 154 -16.62 -7.80 -12.30
C VAL A 154 -15.91 -9.13 -12.05
N VAL A 155 -16.50 -10.24 -12.48
CA VAL A 155 -15.90 -11.58 -12.34
C VAL A 155 -15.03 -11.90 -13.55
N SER A 156 -13.75 -12.18 -13.30
CA SER A 156 -12.73 -12.44 -14.31
C SER A 156 -11.84 -13.64 -13.91
N HIS A 157 -10.63 -13.71 -14.42
CA HIS A 157 -9.73 -14.86 -14.35
C HIS A 157 -8.32 -14.47 -13.91
N GLY A 158 -7.58 -15.45 -13.40
CA GLY A 158 -6.28 -15.21 -12.78
C GLY A 158 -5.22 -14.64 -13.72
N GLY A 159 -5.09 -15.20 -14.92
CA GLY A 159 -4.11 -14.74 -15.92
C GLY A 159 -4.42 -13.34 -16.44
N ALA A 160 -5.65 -13.11 -16.87
CA ALA A 160 -6.09 -11.81 -17.38
C ALA A 160 -5.98 -10.69 -16.35
N MET A 161 -6.42 -10.94 -15.11
CA MET A 161 -6.30 -9.97 -14.01
C MET A 161 -4.83 -9.65 -13.68
N ARG A 162 -3.97 -10.67 -13.56
CA ARG A 162 -2.55 -10.49 -13.24
C ARG A 162 -1.83 -9.65 -14.28
N LEU A 163 -2.16 -9.84 -15.55
CA LEU A 163 -1.53 -9.10 -16.64
C LEU A 163 -2.08 -7.69 -16.77
N ALA A 164 -3.40 -7.52 -16.77
CA ALA A 164 -4.02 -6.27 -17.19
C ALA A 164 -4.23 -5.27 -16.06
N LEU A 165 -4.65 -5.69 -14.85
CA LEU A 165 -5.03 -4.72 -13.81
C LEU A 165 -3.88 -3.80 -13.37
N PRO A 166 -2.64 -4.27 -13.15
CA PRO A 166 -1.52 -3.38 -12.86
C PRO A 166 -1.21 -2.38 -13.98
N ARG A 167 -1.49 -2.77 -15.24
CA ARG A 167 -1.22 -1.93 -16.41
C ARG A 167 -2.36 -0.98 -16.76
N CYS A 168 -3.56 -1.27 -16.30
CA CYS A 168 -4.69 -0.34 -16.39
C CYS A 168 -4.53 0.82 -15.41
N ALA A 169 -3.99 0.55 -14.22
CA ALA A 169 -3.69 1.58 -13.22
C ALA A 169 -2.41 2.32 -13.61
N SER A 170 -2.47 3.64 -13.66
CA SER A 170 -1.37 4.49 -14.13
C SER A 170 -0.11 4.45 -13.26
N ASP A 171 -0.18 3.87 -12.08
CA ASP A 171 0.83 3.99 -11.02
C ASP A 171 1.41 2.65 -10.54
N VAL A 172 1.02 1.51 -11.11
CA VAL A 172 1.41 0.18 -10.61
C VAL A 172 2.20 -0.59 -11.64
N VAL A 173 3.29 -1.22 -11.23
CA VAL A 173 4.11 -2.08 -12.05
C VAL A 173 4.08 -3.52 -11.57
N ASP A 174 4.30 -4.35 -12.50
CA ASP A 174 4.34 -5.79 -12.67
C ASP A 174 4.79 -6.68 -11.50
N HIS A 175 5.45 -6.15 -10.47
CA HIS A 175 5.88 -6.94 -9.31
C HIS A 175 4.73 -7.57 -8.53
N LEU A 176 3.61 -6.86 -8.37
CA LEU A 176 2.42 -7.41 -7.69
C LEU A 176 1.94 -8.68 -8.38
N ALA A 177 1.88 -8.63 -9.70
CA ALA A 177 1.41 -9.73 -10.53
C ALA A 177 2.36 -10.92 -10.53
N ARG A 178 3.68 -10.68 -10.46
CA ARG A 178 4.71 -11.72 -10.46
C ARG A 178 4.79 -12.43 -9.11
N GLU A 179 4.82 -11.68 -8.02
CA GLU A 179 5.07 -12.20 -6.67
C GLU A 179 3.81 -12.69 -5.96
N HIS A 180 2.64 -12.16 -6.33
CA HIS A 180 1.37 -12.45 -5.67
C HIS A 180 0.33 -13.00 -6.66
N PRO A 181 0.27 -14.33 -6.84
CA PRO A 181 -0.79 -14.94 -7.64
C PRO A 181 -2.16 -14.66 -7.01
N ILE A 182 -3.15 -14.41 -7.85
CA ILE A 182 -4.51 -14.14 -7.41
C ILE A 182 -5.17 -15.48 -7.03
N PRO A 183 -5.56 -15.70 -5.77
CA PRO A 183 -6.28 -16.91 -5.38
C PRO A 183 -7.70 -16.93 -5.98
N ASN A 184 -8.35 -18.10 -6.05
CA ASN A 184 -9.76 -18.17 -6.40
C ASN A 184 -10.57 -17.29 -5.43
N CYS A 185 -11.55 -16.55 -5.95
CA CYS A 185 -12.29 -15.54 -5.22
C CYS A 185 -11.44 -14.40 -4.63
N GLY A 186 -10.20 -14.23 -5.10
CA GLY A 186 -9.39 -13.04 -4.80
C GLY A 186 -10.01 -11.79 -5.43
N VAL A 187 -10.05 -10.69 -4.68
CA VAL A 187 -10.69 -9.43 -5.08
C VAL A 187 -9.63 -8.35 -5.27
N ALA A 188 -9.52 -7.81 -6.48
CA ALA A 188 -8.81 -6.57 -6.75
C ALA A 188 -9.81 -5.41 -6.73
N GLU A 189 -9.43 -4.27 -6.17
CA GLU A 189 -10.26 -3.06 -6.14
C GLU A 189 -9.62 -1.98 -6.99
N LEU A 190 -10.38 -1.45 -7.94
CA LEU A 190 -10.01 -0.33 -8.79
C LEU A 190 -10.92 0.87 -8.50
N SER A 191 -10.34 2.04 -8.39
CA SER A 191 -11.03 3.32 -8.52
C SER A 191 -10.76 3.87 -9.92
N VAL A 192 -11.81 4.08 -10.69
CA VAL A 192 -11.72 4.45 -12.11
C VAL A 192 -12.47 5.75 -12.35
N ASP A 193 -11.74 6.78 -12.75
CA ASP A 193 -12.33 7.99 -13.30
C ASP A 193 -11.95 8.17 -14.78
N SER A 194 -12.48 9.24 -15.42
CA SER A 194 -12.22 9.51 -16.84
C SER A 194 -10.74 9.78 -17.17
N HIS A 195 -9.91 10.08 -16.17
CA HIS A 195 -8.53 10.54 -16.35
C HIS A 195 -7.50 9.67 -15.64
N ALA A 196 -7.88 8.97 -14.57
CA ALA A 196 -6.96 8.19 -13.76
C ALA A 196 -7.59 6.89 -13.27
N TRP A 197 -6.81 5.82 -13.30
CA TRP A 197 -7.15 4.53 -12.74
C TRP A 197 -6.21 4.26 -11.59
N THR A 198 -6.76 3.95 -10.43
CA THR A 198 -5.99 3.59 -9.24
C THR A 198 -6.31 2.17 -8.82
N LEU A 199 -5.28 1.33 -8.70
CA LEU A 199 -5.42 0.00 -8.11
C LEU A 199 -5.39 0.16 -6.58
N VAL A 200 -6.59 0.12 -5.98
CA VAL A 200 -6.81 0.36 -4.54
C VAL A 200 -6.37 -0.83 -3.70
N ARG A 201 -6.64 -2.07 -4.17
CA ARG A 201 -6.32 -3.31 -3.47
C ARG A 201 -5.90 -4.38 -4.47
N TRP A 202 -4.92 -5.22 -4.08
CA TRP A 202 -4.51 -6.41 -4.82
C TRP A 202 -4.92 -7.69 -4.07
N PRO A 203 -5.46 -8.71 -4.76
CA PRO A 203 -5.83 -9.98 -4.14
C PRO A 203 -4.59 -10.77 -3.72
N GLY A 204 -4.64 -11.36 -2.55
CA GLY A 204 -3.51 -12.11 -1.97
C GLY A 204 -2.84 -11.39 -0.81
N ASP A 205 -3.22 -10.15 -0.56
CA ASP A 205 -2.95 -9.50 0.71
C ASP A 205 -3.78 -10.16 1.82
N PRO A 206 -3.19 -10.51 2.97
CA PRO A 206 -3.94 -11.12 4.05
C PRO A 206 -5.14 -10.27 4.42
N ASP A 207 -6.32 -10.86 4.36
CA ASP A 207 -7.62 -10.27 4.65
C ASP A 207 -7.70 -9.74 6.08
N ARG A 208 -7.18 -8.57 6.29
CA ARG A 208 -7.65 -7.63 7.31
C ARG A 208 -7.21 -6.24 6.86
N ALA A 209 -8.13 -5.49 6.27
CA ALA A 209 -8.13 -4.08 6.58
C ALA A 209 -8.53 -3.99 8.05
N PRO A 210 -7.62 -3.73 9.00
CA PRO A 210 -8.01 -3.53 10.38
C PRO A 210 -9.05 -2.40 10.41
N HIS A 211 -10.01 -2.49 11.32
CA HIS A 211 -10.96 -1.40 11.55
C HIS A 211 -10.16 -0.09 11.72
N PRO A 212 -10.62 1.07 11.22
CA PRO A 212 -9.87 2.33 11.35
C PRO A 212 -9.37 2.62 12.76
N GLY A 213 -10.15 2.28 13.80
CA GLY A 213 -9.74 2.37 15.21
C GLY A 213 -8.54 1.47 15.54
N ASP A 214 -8.54 0.22 15.06
CA ASP A 214 -7.42 -0.72 15.29
C ASP A 214 -6.14 -0.22 14.60
N LEU A 215 -6.27 0.43 13.43
CA LEU A 215 -5.13 1.04 12.72
C LEU A 215 -4.57 2.25 13.46
N ILE A 216 -5.44 3.11 14.02
CA ILE A 216 -5.01 4.25 14.82
C ILE A 216 -4.20 3.77 16.02
N ASP A 217 -4.69 2.75 16.73
CA ASP A 217 -4.01 2.15 17.87
C ASP A 217 -2.70 1.45 17.46
N LEU A 218 -2.70 0.71 16.36
CA LEU A 218 -1.51 0.03 15.85
C LEU A 218 -0.41 1.03 15.49
N VAL A 219 -0.74 2.05 14.70
CA VAL A 219 0.23 3.08 14.27
C VAL A 219 0.63 3.98 15.44
N GLY A 220 -0.28 4.26 16.36
CA GLY A 220 0.02 5.00 17.59
C GLY A 220 1.07 4.28 18.45
N ARG A 221 0.88 2.97 18.71
CA ARG A 221 1.89 2.15 19.42
C ARG A 221 3.19 2.03 18.60
N ALA A 222 3.10 1.94 17.28
CA ALA A 222 4.28 1.90 16.44
C ALA A 222 5.11 3.19 16.53
N ALA A 223 4.45 4.35 16.66
CA ALA A 223 5.13 5.64 16.87
C ALA A 223 5.83 5.72 18.23
N GLU A 224 5.21 5.16 19.28
CA GLU A 224 5.84 5.03 20.59
C GLU A 224 7.06 4.10 20.55
N HIS A 225 6.93 2.92 19.94
CA HIS A 225 8.05 1.98 19.75
C HIS A 225 9.17 2.60 18.91
N TRP A 226 8.83 3.40 17.89
CA TRP A 226 9.83 4.11 17.10
C TRP A 226 10.65 5.07 17.95
N LEU A 227 10.01 5.79 18.88
CA LEU A 227 10.71 6.70 19.79
C LEU A 227 11.69 5.93 20.68
N GLN A 228 11.26 4.82 21.29
CA GLN A 228 12.12 3.95 22.10
C GLN A 228 13.27 3.37 21.27
N ALA A 229 12.98 2.81 20.09
CA ALA A 229 14.00 2.21 19.22
C ALA A 229 15.00 3.24 18.66
N SER A 230 14.58 4.48 18.47
CA SER A 230 15.47 5.55 18.01
C SER A 230 16.43 6.00 19.10
N ALA A 231 16.07 5.77 20.37
CA ALA A 231 16.89 6.11 21.52
C ALA A 231 18.05 5.12 21.76
N ASP A 232 18.05 3.93 21.15
CA ASP A 232 19.09 2.93 21.32
C ASP A 232 20.47 3.42 20.85
N GLY A 233 21.35 3.75 21.80
CA GLY A 233 22.76 4.06 21.60
C GLY A 233 23.15 5.53 21.43
N ALA A 234 22.18 6.47 21.35
CA ALA A 234 22.46 7.90 21.19
C ALA A 234 21.55 8.80 22.05
N ALA A 235 20.69 8.24 22.88
CA ALA A 235 19.73 9.01 23.65
C ALA A 235 19.49 8.41 25.05
N ILE A 236 19.03 9.24 25.97
CA ILE A 236 18.47 8.80 27.23
C ILE A 236 17.01 8.45 26.98
N ALA A 237 16.66 7.18 27.13
CA ALA A 237 15.27 6.71 27.08
C ALA A 237 14.74 6.38 28.46
N ALA A 238 13.45 6.59 28.68
CA ALA A 238 12.74 6.19 29.89
C ALA A 238 11.30 5.80 29.53
N ASP A 239 10.72 4.95 30.36
CA ASP A 239 9.29 4.72 30.42
C ASP A 239 8.76 5.34 31.71
N ILE A 240 7.87 6.31 31.61
CA ILE A 240 7.29 7.01 32.73
C ILE A 240 5.79 6.71 32.76
N HIS A 241 5.38 5.86 33.67
CA HIS A 241 3.98 5.37 33.78
C HIS A 241 3.44 4.80 32.48
N GLY A 242 4.27 4.03 31.74
CA GLY A 242 3.91 3.46 30.44
C GLY A 242 3.95 4.46 29.29
N VAL A 243 4.52 5.66 29.51
CA VAL A 243 4.73 6.68 28.46
C VAL A 243 6.19 6.65 28.02
N PRO A 244 6.49 6.30 26.76
CA PRO A 244 7.85 6.36 26.25
C PRO A 244 8.34 7.79 26.11
N CYS A 245 9.50 8.05 26.70
CA CYS A 245 10.19 9.32 26.69
C CYS A 245 11.61 9.13 26.15
N ALA A 246 12.10 10.08 25.37
CA ALA A 246 13.47 10.08 24.87
C ALA A 246 14.07 11.50 24.85
N SER A 247 15.37 11.58 25.08
CA SER A 247 16.16 12.82 24.95
C SER A 247 17.41 12.52 24.16
N PHE A 248 17.53 13.14 22.99
CA PHE A 248 18.67 13.01 22.05
C PHE A 248 19.66 14.17 22.28
N ASP A 249 20.92 13.89 22.12
CA ASP A 249 21.99 14.91 22.23
C ASP A 249 22.16 15.67 20.90
N ILE A 250 21.11 16.37 20.51
CA ILE A 250 21.09 17.27 19.36
C ILE A 250 20.34 18.55 19.70
N ASP A 251 20.69 19.65 19.05
CA ASP A 251 20.02 20.93 19.27
C ASP A 251 18.80 21.12 18.38
N ALA A 252 17.69 20.46 18.76
CA ALA A 252 16.40 20.59 18.11
C ALA A 252 15.25 20.54 19.13
N PRO A 253 14.15 21.29 18.94
CA PRO A 253 13.02 21.32 19.87
C PRO A 253 12.40 19.94 20.11
N TRP A 254 12.42 19.07 19.10
CA TRP A 254 11.89 17.70 19.17
C TRP A 254 12.89 16.69 19.76
N ALA A 255 14.11 17.11 20.10
CA ALA A 255 15.16 16.22 20.59
C ALA A 255 14.83 15.63 21.96
N THR A 256 13.97 16.29 22.76
CA THR A 256 13.45 15.75 24.02
C THR A 256 11.95 15.66 23.89
N GLN A 257 11.42 14.44 23.92
CA GLN A 257 10.01 14.20 23.62
C GLN A 257 9.42 13.00 24.35
N ALA A 258 8.10 13.02 24.53
CA ALA A 258 7.28 11.90 24.94
C ALA A 258 6.23 11.61 23.86
N ALA A 259 5.79 10.36 23.75
CA ALA A 259 4.74 9.95 22.84
C ALA A 259 3.59 9.29 23.62
N LEU A 260 2.37 9.77 23.41
CA LEU A 260 1.12 9.29 24.02
C LEU A 260 0.17 8.73 22.94
N THR A 261 0.70 8.46 21.75
CA THR A 261 -0.09 8.09 20.57
C THR A 261 -0.60 6.66 20.60
N GLY A 262 -0.02 5.78 21.42
CA GLY A 262 -0.39 4.37 21.53
C GLY A 262 -1.61 4.09 22.43
N ARG A 263 -2.16 5.11 23.07
CA ARG A 263 -3.29 5.00 24.00
C ARG A 263 -4.47 5.87 23.58
N ALA A 264 -5.68 5.44 23.92
CA ALA A 264 -6.89 6.21 23.63
C ALA A 264 -7.05 7.42 24.57
N ASP A 265 -6.72 7.22 25.87
CA ASP A 265 -6.86 8.23 26.90
C ASP A 265 -5.51 8.79 27.34
N LEU A 266 -5.52 10.03 27.81
CA LEU A 266 -4.35 10.62 28.48
C LEU A 266 -4.09 9.95 29.83
N PRO A 267 -2.83 9.93 30.31
CA PRO A 267 -2.51 9.53 31.68
C PRO A 267 -3.26 10.37 32.72
N ALA A 268 -3.38 9.85 33.93
CA ALA A 268 -3.88 10.66 35.07
C ALA A 268 -3.04 11.93 35.27
N PRO A 269 -3.62 13.02 35.81
CA PRO A 269 -2.91 14.31 35.93
C PRO A 269 -1.55 14.24 36.62
N ASP A 270 -1.42 13.40 37.65
CA ASP A 270 -0.18 13.18 38.39
C ASP A 270 0.85 12.38 37.56
N GLU A 271 0.40 11.37 36.81
CA GLU A 271 1.24 10.61 35.89
C GLU A 271 1.73 11.47 34.72
N LEU A 272 0.83 12.28 34.15
CA LEU A 272 1.19 13.25 33.11
C LEU A 272 2.19 14.28 33.68
N GLY A 273 1.98 14.77 34.89
CA GLY A 273 2.92 15.66 35.59
C GLY A 273 4.31 15.06 35.67
N ALA A 274 4.45 13.79 36.08
CA ALA A 274 5.74 13.10 36.10
C ALA A 274 6.44 13.02 34.73
N VAL A 275 5.68 12.82 33.64
CA VAL A 275 6.21 12.87 32.28
C VAL A 275 6.75 14.25 31.94
N LEU A 276 5.99 15.31 32.23
CA LEU A 276 6.38 16.69 31.95
C LEU A 276 7.61 17.10 32.75
N ASP A 277 7.70 16.71 34.04
CA ASP A 277 8.85 16.95 34.89
C ASP A 277 10.10 16.24 34.35
N TRP A 278 9.96 15.01 33.87
CA TRP A 278 11.06 14.28 33.25
C TRP A 278 11.62 15.00 32.03
N LEU A 279 10.74 15.53 31.16
CA LEU A 279 11.11 16.28 29.95
C LEU A 279 11.80 17.60 30.32
N ALA A 280 11.20 18.35 31.27
CA ALA A 280 11.69 19.66 31.70
C ALA A 280 13.07 19.57 32.38
N ALA A 281 13.29 18.50 33.16
CA ALA A 281 14.57 18.27 33.83
C ALA A 281 15.73 18.03 32.86
N ARG A 282 15.46 17.54 31.65
CA ARG A 282 16.47 17.25 30.63
C ARG A 282 16.73 18.39 29.70
N ARG A 283 15.69 19.12 29.34
CA ARG A 283 15.84 20.28 28.44
C ARG A 283 14.81 21.37 28.79
N PRO A 284 15.13 22.21 29.73
CA PRO A 284 14.24 23.27 30.19
C PRO A 284 13.73 24.14 29.05
N GLY A 285 12.41 24.20 28.85
CA GLY A 285 11.77 25.03 27.82
C GLY A 285 11.87 24.56 26.38
N SER A 286 12.56 23.43 26.10
CA SER A 286 12.76 22.93 24.74
C SER A 286 12.49 21.43 24.64
N TRP A 287 11.22 21.04 24.77
CA TRP A 287 10.75 19.65 24.68
C TRP A 287 9.33 19.61 24.10
N GLN A 288 8.89 18.43 23.72
CA GLN A 288 7.54 18.24 23.18
C GLN A 288 6.87 16.96 23.67
N VAL A 289 5.52 16.97 23.62
CA VAL A 289 4.68 15.80 23.84
C VAL A 289 3.84 15.59 22.60
N ARG A 290 3.92 14.40 22.02
CA ARG A 290 3.12 14.00 20.88
C ARG A 290 1.88 13.25 21.31
N VAL A 291 0.72 13.69 20.84
CA VAL A 291 -0.58 13.09 21.12
C VAL A 291 -1.37 12.89 19.85
N ARG A 292 -2.46 12.14 19.92
CA ARG A 292 -3.48 12.11 18.86
C ARG A 292 -4.33 13.38 18.93
N ASP A 293 -4.90 13.78 17.80
CA ASP A 293 -5.75 14.99 17.73
C ASP A 293 -6.96 14.94 18.70
N GLU A 294 -7.57 13.78 18.86
CA GLU A 294 -8.68 13.59 19.81
C GLU A 294 -8.30 13.82 21.28
N GLN A 295 -7.03 13.72 21.64
CA GLN A 295 -6.50 13.97 22.99
C GLN A 295 -6.15 15.44 23.26
N ARG A 296 -6.17 16.29 22.24
CA ARG A 296 -5.76 17.72 22.26
C ARG A 296 -6.40 18.51 23.40
N GLY A 297 -7.69 18.32 23.62
CA GLY A 297 -8.44 19.05 24.63
C GLY A 297 -7.97 18.79 26.06
N GLY A 298 -7.47 17.59 26.35
CA GLY A 298 -7.01 17.21 27.67
C GLY A 298 -5.68 17.86 28.09
N LEU A 299 -4.89 18.39 27.15
CA LEU A 299 -3.62 19.07 27.43
C LEU A 299 -3.77 20.58 27.63
N ALA A 300 -4.91 21.16 27.31
CA ALA A 300 -5.14 22.62 27.41
C ALA A 300 -4.95 23.16 28.83
N GLY A 301 -5.17 22.31 29.87
CA GLY A 301 -5.00 22.68 31.29
C GLY A 301 -3.57 22.47 31.83
N ALA A 302 -2.67 21.87 31.06
CA ALA A 302 -1.33 21.49 31.51
C ALA A 302 -0.24 22.54 31.19
N GLY A 303 -0.62 23.75 30.77
CA GLY A 303 0.33 24.80 30.37
C GLY A 303 1.09 24.53 29.07
N LEU A 304 0.48 23.75 28.19
CA LEU A 304 1.03 23.37 26.91
C LEU A 304 0.29 24.03 25.75
N VAL A 305 1.03 24.35 24.69
CA VAL A 305 0.47 24.90 23.46
C VAL A 305 0.83 24.02 22.27
N PRO A 306 -0.06 23.88 21.27
CA PRO A 306 0.25 23.12 20.06
C PRO A 306 1.38 23.80 19.30
N ALA A 307 2.33 23.01 18.83
CA ALA A 307 3.53 23.48 18.13
C ALA A 307 3.54 23.00 16.65
N LEU A 308 3.12 21.76 16.39
CA LEU A 308 3.17 21.16 15.08
C LEU A 308 2.04 20.15 14.92
N GLU A 309 1.35 20.18 13.80
CA GLU A 309 0.34 19.18 13.41
C GLU A 309 0.88 18.38 12.22
N LEU A 310 0.84 17.07 12.33
CA LEU A 310 1.32 16.16 11.30
C LEU A 310 0.23 15.16 10.92
N GLY A 311 -0.17 15.14 9.67
CA GLY A 311 -1.01 14.08 9.14
C GLY A 311 -0.29 12.73 9.27
N VAL A 312 -0.99 11.73 9.79
CA VAL A 312 -0.55 10.34 9.82
C VAL A 312 -1.15 9.66 8.60
N TRP A 313 -0.29 9.20 7.71
CA TRP A 313 -0.67 8.60 6.44
C TRP A 313 -0.24 7.14 6.42
N ILE A 314 -1.11 6.28 5.93
CA ILE A 314 -0.86 4.83 5.87
C ILE A 314 -1.08 4.30 4.47
N THR A 315 -0.35 3.23 4.13
CA THR A 315 -0.61 2.41 2.94
C THR A 315 -0.17 0.97 3.17
N ASP A 316 -0.94 0.05 2.66
CA ASP A 316 -0.62 -1.37 2.48
C ASP A 316 -0.18 -1.66 1.04
N ARG A 317 -0.09 -0.63 0.20
CA ARG A 317 0.24 -0.72 -1.22
C ARG A 317 1.73 -0.55 -1.46
N ARG A 318 2.21 -1.27 -2.47
CA ARG A 318 3.58 -1.11 -2.97
C ARG A 318 3.58 -0.22 -4.21
N PRO A 319 3.76 1.10 -4.05
CA PRO A 319 3.89 1.94 -5.22
C PRO A 319 5.15 1.55 -5.98
N TYR A 320 5.06 1.48 -7.27
CA TYR A 320 6.19 1.30 -8.14
C TYR A 320 6.26 2.45 -9.15
N LEU A 321 7.47 2.98 -9.27
CA LEU A 321 7.81 3.90 -10.35
C LEU A 321 8.96 3.27 -11.13
N ARG A 322 8.87 3.30 -12.46
CA ARG A 322 9.97 2.87 -13.32
C ARG A 322 11.20 3.71 -12.99
N THR A 323 12.28 3.05 -12.63
CA THR A 323 13.56 3.72 -12.41
C THR A 323 14.10 4.17 -13.78
N PRO A 324 14.41 5.47 -13.97
CA PRO A 324 15.00 5.96 -15.21
C PRO A 324 16.37 5.33 -15.46
N ASP A 325 16.80 5.32 -16.73
CA ASP A 325 18.14 4.88 -17.09
C ASP A 325 19.21 5.73 -16.38
N GLY A 326 20.24 5.09 -15.85
CA GLY A 326 21.32 5.74 -15.09
C GLY A 326 20.97 6.11 -13.65
N VAL A 327 19.79 5.71 -13.17
CA VAL A 327 19.38 5.81 -11.76
C VAL A 327 19.45 4.44 -11.11
N ASP A 328 20.04 4.37 -9.92
CA ASP A 328 20.10 3.19 -9.06
C ASP A 328 19.52 3.51 -7.69
N ILE A 329 18.80 2.55 -7.09
CA ILE A 329 18.26 2.66 -5.73
C ILE A 329 18.65 1.41 -4.95
N GLY A 330 19.38 1.61 -3.87
CA GLY A 330 19.85 0.53 -3.00
C GLY A 330 20.11 1.01 -1.59
N ASP A 331 20.68 0.14 -0.76
CA ASP A 331 21.09 0.52 0.58
C ASP A 331 22.27 1.51 0.55
N ALA A 332 22.33 2.37 1.56
CA ALA A 332 23.50 3.22 1.78
C ALA A 332 24.71 2.34 2.08
N ALA A 333 25.85 2.67 1.47
CA ALA A 333 27.11 1.94 1.71
C ALA A 333 27.57 2.14 3.16
N ASP A 334 27.40 3.33 3.70
CA ASP A 334 27.73 3.72 5.07
C ASP A 334 26.93 4.96 5.53
N ALA A 335 27.18 5.39 6.76
CA ALA A 335 26.55 6.57 7.33
C ALA A 335 26.92 7.86 6.59
N ALA A 336 28.15 7.97 6.10
CA ALA A 336 28.62 9.18 5.43
C ALA A 336 27.88 9.40 4.10
N GLU A 337 27.62 8.33 3.34
CA GLU A 337 26.83 8.45 2.11
C GLU A 337 25.41 8.91 2.39
N PHE A 338 24.74 8.38 3.41
CA PHE A 338 23.38 8.80 3.76
C PHE A 338 23.35 10.27 4.23
N VAL A 339 24.26 10.63 5.12
CA VAL A 339 24.40 11.98 5.67
C VAL A 339 24.72 13.00 4.58
N SER A 340 25.50 12.64 3.56
CA SER A 340 25.83 13.53 2.42
C SER A 340 24.59 14.05 1.68
N VAL A 341 23.45 13.34 1.75
CA VAL A 341 22.19 13.76 1.16
C VAL A 341 21.23 14.31 2.22
N PHE A 342 21.19 13.69 3.38
CA PHE A 342 20.23 14.03 4.44
C PHE A 342 20.62 15.31 5.19
N GLY A 343 21.92 15.54 5.41
CA GLY A 343 22.48 16.66 6.15
C GLY A 343 23.17 16.26 7.44
N ASP A 344 24.13 17.07 7.88
CA ASP A 344 25.01 16.77 9.00
C ASP A 344 24.34 16.93 10.37
N ASP A 345 23.31 17.76 10.50
CA ASP A 345 22.65 18.10 11.77
C ASP A 345 22.09 16.88 12.52
N LEU A 346 21.73 15.83 11.79
CA LEU A 346 21.15 14.62 12.34
C LEU A 346 22.08 13.40 12.26
N ALA A 347 23.31 13.58 11.82
CA ALA A 347 24.31 12.53 11.74
C ALA A 347 24.47 11.72 13.05
N PRO A 348 24.49 12.35 14.25
CA PRO A 348 24.60 11.61 15.50
C PRO A 348 23.45 10.60 15.73
N LEU A 349 22.24 10.88 15.23
CA LEU A 349 21.08 9.98 15.35
C LEU A 349 21.17 8.77 14.42
N LEU A 350 21.96 8.87 13.36
CA LEU A 350 21.99 7.89 12.27
C LEU A 350 23.19 6.95 12.35
N THR A 351 24.32 7.47 12.87
CA THR A 351 25.62 6.82 12.82
C THR A 351 25.66 5.44 13.53
N GLY A 352 24.85 5.17 14.48
CA GLY A 352 24.80 3.86 15.15
C GLY A 352 23.65 2.96 14.66
N GLN A 353 22.91 3.37 13.64
CA GLN A 353 21.67 2.71 13.24
C GLN A 353 21.76 1.95 11.89
N ILE A 354 22.72 2.33 11.04
CA ILE A 354 22.94 1.66 9.75
C ILE A 354 23.40 0.23 9.98
N GLY A 355 22.81 -0.70 9.23
CA GLY A 355 23.10 -2.14 9.36
C GLY A 355 22.38 -2.85 10.51
N ARG A 356 21.60 -2.15 11.33
CA ARG A 356 20.80 -2.81 12.38
C ARG A 356 19.56 -3.49 11.78
N PRO A 357 19.15 -4.65 12.29
CA PRO A 357 17.93 -5.33 11.86
C PRO A 357 16.69 -4.41 11.95
N GLY A 358 15.80 -4.53 10.98
CA GLY A 358 14.57 -3.73 10.93
C GLY A 358 14.76 -2.27 10.52
N ARG A 359 15.96 -1.89 10.06
CA ARG A 359 16.26 -0.52 9.59
C ARG A 359 16.92 -0.57 8.23
N ALA A 360 16.36 0.17 7.27
CA ALA A 360 16.94 0.36 5.95
C ALA A 360 17.19 1.84 5.70
N PHE A 361 18.36 2.13 5.15
CA PHE A 361 18.81 3.45 4.76
C PHE A 361 19.01 3.43 3.25
N LEU A 362 17.99 3.86 2.52
CA LEU A 362 17.95 3.79 1.07
C LEU A 362 18.58 5.05 0.45
N ILE A 363 19.37 4.84 -0.60
CA ILE A 363 19.98 5.89 -1.40
C ILE A 363 19.57 5.73 -2.86
N LEU A 364 19.20 6.83 -3.48
CA LEU A 364 19.06 6.97 -4.92
C LEU A 364 20.31 7.64 -5.50
N ARG A 365 20.94 6.96 -6.45
CA ARG A 365 22.14 7.44 -7.14
C ARG A 365 21.82 7.75 -8.59
N GLU A 366 22.25 8.93 -9.04
CA GLU A 366 22.32 9.26 -10.48
C GLU A 366 23.78 9.15 -10.91
N GLN A 367 24.06 8.28 -11.88
CA GLN A 367 25.43 8.05 -12.39
C GLN A 367 26.46 7.77 -11.27
N GLY A 368 26.05 7.00 -10.28
CA GLY A 368 26.87 6.63 -9.13
C GLY A 368 26.96 7.67 -8.00
N ARG A 369 26.38 8.88 -8.17
CA ARG A 369 26.35 9.92 -7.13
C ARG A 369 25.05 9.86 -6.34
N ALA A 370 25.13 9.83 -5.02
CA ALA A 370 23.96 9.93 -4.13
C ALA A 370 23.27 11.29 -4.28
N VAL A 371 21.96 11.31 -4.55
CA VAL A 371 21.17 12.52 -4.80
C VAL A 371 19.84 12.57 -4.06
N ALA A 372 19.34 11.41 -3.58
CA ALA A 372 18.19 11.34 -2.69
C ALA A 372 18.36 10.20 -1.70
N CYS A 373 17.68 10.30 -0.56
CA CYS A 373 17.69 9.25 0.47
C CYS A 373 16.31 9.09 1.11
N ALA A 374 16.12 7.95 1.78
CA ALA A 374 14.99 7.68 2.65
C ALA A 374 15.37 6.66 3.72
N ARG A 375 14.72 6.74 4.88
CA ARG A 375 14.86 5.75 5.94
C ARG A 375 13.56 4.99 6.14
N VAL A 376 13.65 3.67 6.30
CA VAL A 376 12.56 2.81 6.69
C VAL A 376 12.91 2.14 8.02
N THR A 377 12.01 2.21 8.99
CA THR A 377 12.19 1.59 10.30
C THR A 377 10.99 0.68 10.59
N GLN A 378 11.23 -0.61 10.78
CA GLN A 378 10.21 -1.55 11.25
C GLN A 378 9.94 -1.29 12.72
N THR A 379 8.67 -1.19 13.07
CA THR A 379 8.25 -0.89 14.45
C THR A 379 6.82 -1.36 14.68
N GLY A 380 6.59 -2.08 15.78
CA GLY A 380 5.26 -2.50 16.21
C GLY A 380 4.45 -3.28 15.16
N GLY A 381 5.09 -4.11 14.32
CA GLY A 381 4.43 -4.86 13.24
C GLY A 381 4.11 -4.03 11.99
N THR A 382 4.62 -2.80 11.92
CA THR A 382 4.49 -1.87 10.79
C THR A 382 5.85 -1.36 10.34
N ALA A 383 5.92 -0.54 9.28
CA ALA A 383 7.14 0.13 8.88
C ALA A 383 6.93 1.64 8.70
N TYR A 384 7.74 2.42 9.39
CA TYR A 384 7.76 3.88 9.33
C TYR A 384 8.70 4.37 8.24
N VAL A 385 8.17 5.11 7.26
CA VAL A 385 8.94 5.78 6.20
C VAL A 385 9.24 7.20 6.65
N SER A 386 10.51 7.57 6.66
CA SER A 386 10.98 8.86 7.12
C SER A 386 12.23 9.33 6.39
N ALA A 387 12.68 10.55 6.67
CA ALA A 387 13.91 11.11 6.13
C ALA A 387 13.99 11.13 4.60
N VAL A 388 12.85 11.25 3.91
CA VAL A 388 12.84 11.36 2.45
C VAL A 388 13.39 12.73 2.05
N THR A 389 14.57 12.74 1.49
CA THR A 389 15.29 13.97 1.13
C THR A 389 15.85 13.89 -0.28
N VAL A 390 15.83 15.01 -0.99
CA VAL A 390 16.48 15.19 -2.31
C VAL A 390 17.38 16.42 -2.23
N LEU A 391 18.61 16.28 -2.70
CA LEU A 391 19.55 17.40 -2.77
C LEU A 391 18.91 18.63 -3.44
N PRO A 392 19.08 19.84 -2.92
CA PRO A 392 18.41 21.04 -3.42
C PRO A 392 18.56 21.24 -4.93
N GLU A 393 19.75 21.01 -5.47
CA GLU A 393 20.08 21.16 -6.90
C GLU A 393 19.46 20.05 -7.78
N ARG A 394 18.84 19.04 -7.19
CA ARG A 394 18.20 17.91 -7.89
C ARG A 394 16.68 17.89 -7.74
N ARG A 395 16.11 18.85 -7.03
CA ARG A 395 14.65 18.96 -6.85
C ARG A 395 13.92 19.29 -8.15
N GLY A 396 12.61 19.09 -8.19
CA GLY A 396 11.78 19.36 -9.37
C GLY A 396 11.89 18.33 -10.51
N ARG A 397 12.65 17.24 -10.33
CA ARG A 397 12.92 16.21 -11.35
C ARG A 397 12.21 14.87 -11.08
N GLY A 398 11.25 14.83 -10.16
CA GLY A 398 10.52 13.62 -9.78
C GLY A 398 11.27 12.65 -8.85
N LEU A 399 12.53 12.95 -8.49
CA LEU A 399 13.36 12.06 -7.66
C LEU A 399 12.79 11.83 -6.26
N GLY A 400 12.12 12.84 -5.67
CA GLY A 400 11.45 12.69 -4.38
C GLY A 400 10.29 11.68 -4.44
N ARG A 401 9.50 11.72 -5.51
CA ARG A 401 8.43 10.75 -5.76
C ARG A 401 9.00 9.34 -5.94
N LEU A 402 10.05 9.20 -6.73
CA LEU A 402 10.72 7.91 -6.96
C LEU A 402 11.30 7.33 -5.67
N MET A 403 11.98 8.16 -4.86
CA MET A 403 12.54 7.73 -3.58
C MET A 403 11.45 7.35 -2.57
N SER A 404 10.37 8.14 -2.48
CA SER A 404 9.22 7.82 -1.63
C SER A 404 8.57 6.49 -2.05
N ALA A 405 8.40 6.25 -3.35
CA ALA A 405 7.83 5.00 -3.87
C ALA A 405 8.73 3.80 -3.52
N ALA A 406 10.04 3.91 -3.70
CA ALA A 406 10.98 2.86 -3.37
C ALA A 406 10.96 2.53 -1.86
N ALA A 407 11.01 3.55 -1.01
CA ALA A 407 10.95 3.39 0.44
C ALA A 407 9.62 2.77 0.89
N THR A 408 8.50 3.21 0.32
CA THR A 408 7.18 2.62 0.60
C THR A 408 7.08 1.17 0.16
N SER A 409 7.55 0.85 -1.05
CA SER A 409 7.57 -0.52 -1.56
C SER A 409 8.42 -1.43 -0.67
N TYR A 410 9.58 -0.94 -0.21
CA TYR A 410 10.42 -1.64 0.76
C TYR A 410 9.67 -1.85 2.09
N ALA A 411 9.09 -0.80 2.65
CA ALA A 411 8.36 -0.83 3.92
C ALA A 411 7.20 -1.85 3.91
N VAL A 412 6.37 -1.82 2.87
CA VAL A 412 5.24 -2.76 2.73
C VAL A 412 5.70 -4.20 2.54
N ARG A 413 6.80 -4.45 1.80
CA ARG A 413 7.38 -5.81 1.70
C ARG A 413 7.81 -6.36 3.06
N GLN A 414 8.35 -5.50 3.93
CA GLN A 414 8.89 -5.94 5.22
C GLN A 414 7.83 -6.12 6.30
N ALA A 415 6.76 -5.33 6.29
CA ALA A 415 5.81 -5.25 7.39
C ALA A 415 4.33 -5.28 6.99
N GLY A 416 3.99 -5.37 5.70
CA GLY A 416 2.61 -5.34 5.21
C GLY A 416 1.94 -3.98 5.27
N LEU A 417 2.30 -3.12 6.22
CA LEU A 417 1.75 -1.78 6.41
C LEU A 417 2.88 -0.75 6.54
N ALA A 418 2.89 0.23 5.65
CA ALA A 418 3.76 1.41 5.74
C ALA A 418 2.98 2.61 6.27
N TRP A 419 3.65 3.45 7.05
CA TRP A 419 3.09 4.71 7.50
C TRP A 419 4.14 5.82 7.56
N LEU A 420 3.68 7.06 7.56
CA LEU A 420 4.53 8.23 7.66
C LEU A 420 3.78 9.42 8.28
N HIS A 421 4.57 10.41 8.69
CA HIS A 421 4.06 11.74 8.99
C HIS A 421 4.36 12.68 7.82
N CYS A 422 3.38 13.47 7.41
CA CYS A 422 3.65 14.58 6.49
C CYS A 422 2.76 15.80 6.75
N ALA A 423 3.28 16.96 6.38
CA ALA A 423 2.48 18.18 6.33
C ALA A 423 1.47 18.10 5.18
N ASP A 424 0.36 18.80 5.31
CA ASP A 424 -0.73 18.78 4.31
C ASP A 424 -0.27 19.23 2.92
N SER A 425 0.75 20.07 2.82
CA SER A 425 1.37 20.47 1.55
C SER A 425 2.01 19.33 0.77
N MET A 426 2.35 18.22 1.45
CA MET A 426 2.95 17.03 0.83
C MET A 426 1.92 15.92 0.57
N ALA A 427 0.68 16.08 1.04
CA ALA A 427 -0.38 15.10 0.87
C ALA A 427 -0.57 14.63 -0.58
N PRO A 428 -0.62 15.52 -1.61
CA PRO A 428 -0.83 15.08 -2.98
C PRO A 428 0.25 14.12 -3.51
N LEU A 429 1.50 14.22 -3.02
CA LEU A 429 2.56 13.30 -3.38
C LEU A 429 2.25 11.89 -2.86
N TYR A 430 1.87 11.81 -1.58
CA TYR A 430 1.65 10.52 -0.92
C TYR A 430 0.33 9.86 -1.32
N GLU A 431 -0.72 10.65 -1.60
CA GLU A 431 -1.97 10.15 -2.19
C GLU A 431 -1.72 9.45 -3.54
N GLN A 432 -0.89 10.04 -4.40
CA GLN A 432 -0.47 9.42 -5.67
C GLN A 432 0.32 8.12 -5.48
N LEU A 433 0.93 7.91 -4.32
CA LEU A 433 1.63 6.68 -3.95
C LEU A 433 0.72 5.68 -3.20
N GLY A 434 -0.58 5.97 -3.14
CA GLY A 434 -1.56 5.09 -2.53
C GLY A 434 -1.71 5.24 -1.03
N TYR A 435 -1.14 6.27 -0.43
CA TYR A 435 -1.37 6.58 0.97
C TYR A 435 -2.75 7.22 1.17
N ARG A 436 -3.35 6.94 2.31
CA ARG A 436 -4.55 7.62 2.81
C ARG A 436 -4.30 8.18 4.20
N ARG A 437 -4.91 9.31 4.49
CA ARG A 437 -4.84 9.91 5.83
C ARG A 437 -5.59 9.01 6.82
N LEU A 438 -4.94 8.67 7.92
CA LEU A 438 -5.52 7.88 9.01
C LEU A 438 -6.02 8.78 10.13
N THR A 439 -5.15 9.66 10.62
CA THR A 439 -5.42 10.59 11.74
C THR A 439 -4.43 11.75 11.69
N THR A 440 -4.38 12.53 12.75
CA THR A 440 -3.40 13.59 12.96
C THR A 440 -2.70 13.37 14.31
N HIS A 441 -1.40 13.52 14.34
CA HIS A 441 -0.63 13.68 15.58
C HIS A 441 -0.32 15.16 15.79
N VAL A 442 -0.39 15.59 17.03
CA VAL A 442 -0.12 16.97 17.44
C VAL A 442 1.02 16.97 18.45
N ASP A 443 2.04 17.75 18.16
CA ASP A 443 3.13 18.01 19.07
C ASP A 443 2.79 19.26 19.91
N PHE A 444 2.84 19.11 21.21
CA PHE A 444 2.67 20.18 22.18
C PHE A 444 4.02 20.54 22.80
N LYS A 445 4.20 21.82 23.09
CA LYS A 445 5.39 22.37 23.78
C LYS A 445 4.98 23.22 24.96
N PRO A 446 5.89 23.56 25.87
CA PRO A 446 5.65 24.58 26.91
C PRO A 446 5.13 25.89 26.29
N ALA A 447 4.19 26.54 26.98
CA ALA A 447 3.59 27.81 26.57
C ALA A 447 4.58 28.98 26.54
#